data_df74531a3038f0f885df303e506b84c7
#
_entry.id   df74531a3038f0f885df303e506b84c7
#
_cell.length_a   1.000
_cell.length_b   1.000
_cell.length_c   1.000
_cell.angle_alpha   90.00
_cell.angle_beta   90.00
_cell.angle_gamma   90.00
#
_symmetry.space_group_name_H-M   'P 1'
#
loop_
_entity.id
_entity.type
_entity.pdbx_description
1 polymer ?
#
loop_
_entity_poly.entity_id
_entity_poly.type
_entity_poly.pdbx_seq_one_letter_code
_entity_poly.pdbx_strand_id
1 'polypeptide(L)'
;LKELLEFKADDSITLEIDKLVEGIEREYKFEESITRVSKTGSDLRIEIDFIYNEESNIKALDEMDRLREKIFNSLSHINYEKWLNISFTKDKNWAI
;
A
#
# COMPACT_ATOMS: atom_id res chain seq x y z
N LEU A 1 -20.29 -10.45 16.57
CA LEU A 1 -19.97 -10.43 15.95
C LEU A 1 -19.83 -10.08 15.00
N LYS A 2 -19.78 -9.85 14.76
CA LYS A 2 -19.63 -9.69 13.86
C LYS A 2 -18.92 -9.61 13.01
N GLU A 3 -18.78 -9.56 12.94
CA GLU A 3 -18.15 -9.60 12.30
C GLU A 3 -17.69 -10.19 11.57
N LEU A 4 -17.75 -10.40 11.42
CA LEU A 4 -17.25 -11.08 10.82
C LEU A 4 -16.62 -11.43 9.61
N LEU A 5 -16.59 -11.15 8.76
CA LEU A 5 -16.22 -11.51 7.43
C LEU A 5 -14.80 -11.06 7.15
N GLU A 6 -14.51 -9.86 7.56
CA GLU A 6 -13.23 -9.21 7.30
C GLU A 6 -12.74 -8.59 8.59
N PHE A 7 -11.49 -8.86 8.93
CA PHE A 7 -10.89 -8.37 10.16
C PHE A 7 -9.69 -7.50 9.85
N LYS A 8 -9.39 -6.58 10.75
CA LYS A 8 -8.15 -5.83 10.64
C LYS A 8 -6.98 -6.80 10.76
N ALA A 9 -5.92 -6.54 10.03
CA ALA A 9 -4.69 -7.30 10.16
C ALA A 9 -4.07 -7.03 11.53
N ASP A 10 -3.16 -7.92 11.96
CA ASP A 10 -2.44 -7.72 13.20
C ASP A 10 -1.79 -6.36 13.24
N ASP A 11 -1.77 -5.73 14.43
CA ASP A 11 -1.22 -4.39 14.58
C ASP A 11 0.25 -4.32 14.13
N SER A 12 1.03 -5.39 14.36
CA SER A 12 2.43 -5.40 13.95
C SER A 12 2.57 -5.37 12.43
N ILE A 13 1.70 -6.09 11.72
CA ILE A 13 1.72 -6.12 10.27
C ILE A 13 1.30 -4.76 9.72
N THR A 14 0.22 -4.21 10.26
CA THR A 14 -0.27 -2.90 9.83
C THR A 14 0.79 -1.83 10.07
N LEU A 15 1.44 -1.86 11.21
CA LEU A 15 2.47 -0.89 11.54
C LEU A 15 3.67 -1.00 10.60
N GLU A 16 4.05 -2.22 10.26
CA GLU A 16 5.16 -2.45 9.34
C GLU A 16 4.83 -1.89 7.96
N ILE A 17 3.63 -2.14 7.47
CA ILE A 17 3.19 -1.65 6.17
C ILE A 17 3.12 -0.12 6.19
N ASP A 18 2.58 0.45 7.26
CA ASP A 18 2.49 1.91 7.37
C ASP A 18 3.86 2.56 7.35
N LYS A 19 4.83 1.97 8.03
CA LYS A 19 6.20 2.52 8.04
C LYS A 19 6.84 2.42 6.66
N LEU A 20 6.62 1.32 5.98
CA LEU A 20 7.14 1.14 4.62
C LEU A 20 6.55 2.19 3.69
N VAL A 21 5.24 2.39 3.76
CA VAL A 21 4.54 3.34 2.91
C VAL A 21 4.99 4.77 3.20
N GLU A 22 5.15 5.12 4.48
CA GLU A 22 5.62 6.45 4.86
C GLU A 22 7.02 6.73 4.31
N GLY A 23 7.90 5.72 4.37
CA GLY A 23 9.24 5.85 3.84
C GLY A 23 9.23 6.11 2.35
N ILE A 24 8.38 5.38 1.62
CA ILE A 24 8.24 5.53 0.19
C ILE A 24 7.63 6.90 -0.15
N GLU A 25 6.63 7.30 0.60
CA GLU A 25 6.00 8.60 0.38
C GLU A 25 7.03 9.72 0.47
N ARG A 26 7.93 9.65 1.43
CA ARG A 26 8.98 10.66 1.59
C ARG A 26 10.05 10.55 0.50
N GLU A 27 10.44 9.32 0.19
CA GLU A 27 11.50 9.10 -0.80
C GLU A 27 11.11 9.61 -2.18
N TYR A 28 9.86 9.35 -2.58
CA TYR A 28 9.39 9.74 -3.90
C TYR A 28 8.63 11.06 -3.92
N LYS A 29 8.51 11.70 -2.77
CA LYS A 29 7.85 13.00 -2.63
C LYS A 29 6.40 12.98 -3.08
N PHE A 30 5.69 11.93 -2.69
CA PHE A 30 4.25 11.89 -2.92
C PHE A 30 3.57 12.87 -1.98
N GLU A 31 2.47 13.43 -2.45
CA GLU A 31 1.70 14.39 -1.67
C GLU A 31 1.06 13.72 -0.45
N GLU A 32 0.55 12.50 -0.64
CA GLU A 32 -0.16 11.78 0.40
C GLU A 32 -0.21 10.31 0.02
N SER A 33 -0.47 9.45 0.98
CA SER A 33 -0.75 8.04 0.71
C SER A 33 -1.91 7.58 1.57
N ILE A 34 -2.68 6.64 1.06
CA ILE A 34 -3.81 6.05 1.76
C ILE A 34 -3.60 4.55 1.75
N THR A 35 -3.57 3.94 2.92
CA THR A 35 -3.30 2.51 3.05
C THR A 35 -4.46 1.82 3.74
N ARG A 36 -4.91 0.72 3.16
CA ARG A 36 -5.96 -0.11 3.76
C ARG A 36 -5.44 -1.53 3.84
N VAL A 37 -5.46 -2.10 5.02
CA VAL A 37 -4.98 -3.46 5.26
C VAL A 37 -6.07 -4.22 5.98
N SER A 38 -6.48 -5.34 5.41
CA SER A 38 -7.49 -6.19 6.02
C SER A 38 -7.11 -7.65 5.85
N LYS A 39 -7.69 -8.49 6.67
CA LYS A 39 -7.42 -9.92 6.67
C LYS A 39 -8.74 -10.67 6.52
N THR A 40 -8.78 -11.62 5.59
CA THR A 40 -9.93 -12.48 5.38
C THR A 40 -9.43 -13.92 5.36
N GLY A 41 -9.70 -14.68 6.45
CA GLY A 41 -9.16 -16.01 6.58
C GLY A 41 -7.64 -15.99 6.61
N SER A 42 -7.01 -16.69 5.67
CA SER A 42 -5.56 -16.71 5.55
C SER A 42 -5.03 -15.69 4.54
N ASP A 43 -5.93 -14.89 3.97
CA ASP A 43 -5.56 -13.90 2.96
C ASP A 43 -5.37 -12.53 3.60
N LEU A 44 -4.34 -11.83 3.13
CA LEU A 44 -4.06 -10.47 3.56
C LEU A 44 -4.27 -9.55 2.36
N ARG A 45 -5.18 -8.60 2.51
CA ARG A 45 -5.46 -7.63 1.46
C ARG A 45 -4.81 -6.31 1.80
N ILE A 46 -4.01 -5.82 0.89
CA ILE A 46 -3.28 -4.56 1.08
C ILE A 46 -3.59 -3.66 -0.11
N GLU A 47 -4.16 -2.50 0.19
CA GLU A 47 -4.47 -1.51 -0.83
C GLU A 47 -3.73 -0.24 -0.47
N ILE A 48 -2.91 0.25 -1.39
CA ILE A 48 -2.13 1.46 -1.19
C ILE A 48 -2.39 2.40 -2.35
N ASP A 49 -2.81 3.61 -2.05
CA ASP A 49 -3.02 4.65 -3.05
C ASP A 49 -2.04 5.78 -2.78
N PHE A 50 -1.16 6.04 -3.75
CA PHE A 50 -0.23 7.16 -3.66
C PHE A 50 -0.78 8.33 -4.46
N ILE A 51 -0.85 9.48 -3.82
CA ILE A 51 -1.27 10.72 -4.46
C ILE A 51 -0.01 11.45 -4.89
N TYR A 52 0.19 11.59 -6.20
CA TYR A 52 1.38 12.24 -6.72
C TYR A 52 1.07 13.67 -7.16
N ASN A 53 2.10 14.48 -7.26
CA ASN A 53 2.00 15.83 -7.77
C ASN A 53 3.21 16.10 -8.66
N GLU A 54 3.37 17.36 -9.08
CA GLU A 54 4.44 17.72 -10.00
C GLU A 54 5.83 17.55 -9.41
N GLU A 55 5.94 17.52 -8.09
CA GLU A 55 7.22 17.33 -7.40
C GLU A 55 7.57 15.89 -7.14
N SER A 56 6.64 14.98 -7.38
CA SER A 56 6.88 13.57 -7.14
C SER A 56 7.93 13.00 -8.09
N ASN A 57 8.76 12.09 -7.58
CA ASN A 57 9.89 11.55 -8.33
C ASN A 57 9.54 10.36 -9.21
N ILE A 58 8.27 10.06 -9.37
CA ILE A 58 7.80 9.01 -10.26
C ILE A 58 7.08 9.67 -11.42
N LYS A 59 7.57 9.44 -12.65
CA LYS A 59 7.02 10.08 -13.83
C LYS A 59 6.63 9.09 -14.93
N ALA A 60 7.19 7.90 -14.93
CA ALA A 60 6.98 6.91 -15.98
C ALA A 60 6.26 5.69 -15.43
N LEU A 61 5.52 5.01 -16.32
CA LEU A 61 4.76 3.83 -15.90
C LEU A 61 5.66 2.70 -15.44
N ASP A 62 6.82 2.52 -16.07
CA ASP A 62 7.75 1.47 -15.66
C ASP A 62 8.36 1.73 -14.28
N GLU A 63 8.47 2.99 -13.89
CA GLU A 63 8.92 3.33 -12.54
C GLU A 63 7.86 2.93 -11.51
N MET A 64 6.59 3.07 -11.86
CA MET A 64 5.49 2.65 -11.00
C MET A 64 5.52 1.14 -10.80
N ASP A 65 5.78 0.39 -11.87
CA ASP A 65 5.86 -1.07 -11.77
C ASP A 65 7.05 -1.51 -10.93
N ARG A 66 8.18 -0.83 -11.05
CA ARG A 66 9.35 -1.14 -10.23
C ARG A 66 9.07 -0.88 -8.76
N LEU A 67 8.31 0.18 -8.47
CA LEU A 67 7.94 0.48 -7.09
C LEU A 67 6.98 -0.58 -6.54
N ARG A 68 6.03 -1.02 -7.35
CA ARG A 68 5.12 -2.11 -6.96
C ARG A 68 5.91 -3.36 -6.60
N GLU A 69 6.89 -3.71 -7.42
CA GLU A 69 7.72 -4.89 -7.17
C GLU A 69 8.54 -4.73 -5.90
N LYS A 70 9.10 -3.54 -5.69
CA LYS A 70 9.86 -3.24 -4.49
C LYS A 70 9.01 -3.42 -3.24
N ILE A 71 7.80 -2.93 -3.26
CA ILE A 71 6.88 -3.06 -2.12
C ILE A 71 6.53 -4.52 -1.90
N PHE A 72 6.19 -5.23 -2.96
CA PHE A 72 5.84 -6.64 -2.85
C PHE A 72 6.98 -7.44 -2.24
N ASN A 73 8.20 -7.20 -2.71
CA ASN A 73 9.38 -7.91 -2.20
C ASN A 73 9.67 -7.56 -0.74
N SER A 74 9.42 -6.33 -0.35
CA SER A 74 9.62 -5.89 1.04
C SER A 74 8.65 -6.58 2.01
N LEU A 75 7.55 -7.09 1.50
CA LEU A 75 6.54 -7.76 2.32
C LEU A 75 6.58 -9.28 2.18
N SER A 76 7.58 -9.82 1.49
CA SER A 76 7.65 -11.25 1.20
C SER A 76 7.79 -12.12 2.44
N HIS A 77 8.30 -11.57 3.53
CA HIS A 77 8.48 -12.31 4.79
C HIS A 77 7.16 -12.50 5.55
N ILE A 78 6.13 -11.78 5.18
CA ILE A 78 4.83 -11.91 5.84
C ILE A 78 4.17 -13.20 5.36
N ASN A 79 3.84 -14.07 6.31
CA ASN A 79 3.34 -15.41 6.00
C ASN A 79 1.84 -15.46 5.82
N TYR A 80 1.36 -14.78 4.76
CA TYR A 80 -0.03 -14.81 4.35
C TYR A 80 -0.08 -14.80 2.84
N GLU A 81 -1.17 -15.28 2.28
CA GLU A 81 -1.45 -15.05 0.87
C GLU A 81 -1.79 -13.59 0.71
N LYS A 82 -0.99 -12.86 -0.07
CA LYS A 82 -1.11 -11.41 -0.16
C LYS A 82 -1.78 -10.97 -1.45
N TRP A 83 -2.77 -10.11 -1.31
CA TRP A 83 -3.42 -9.44 -2.43
C TRP A 83 -3.02 -7.98 -2.35
N LEU A 84 -2.09 -7.58 -3.20
CA LEU A 84 -1.52 -6.25 -3.18
C LEU A 84 -2.03 -5.46 -4.37
N ASN A 85 -2.66 -4.32 -4.07
CA ASN A 85 -3.15 -3.42 -5.09
C ASN A 85 -2.59 -2.04 -4.81
N ILE A 86 -1.75 -1.54 -5.72
CA ILE A 86 -1.10 -0.25 -5.56
C ILE A 86 -1.52 0.65 -6.71
N SER A 87 -2.07 1.80 -6.37
CA SER A 87 -2.56 2.77 -7.35
C SER A 87 -1.84 4.10 -7.19
N PHE A 88 -1.73 4.83 -8.28
CA PHE A 88 -1.13 6.15 -8.30
C PHE A 88 -2.11 7.10 -8.95
N THR A 89 -2.45 8.16 -8.25
CA THR A 89 -3.40 9.13 -8.79
C THR A 89 -3.01 10.55 -8.38
N LYS A 90 -3.35 11.50 -9.21
CA LYS A 90 -3.15 12.91 -8.88
C LYS A 90 -4.36 13.47 -8.15
N ASP A 91 -5.52 12.86 -8.37
CA ASP A 91 -6.79 13.30 -7.79
C ASP A 91 -7.16 12.38 -6.63
N LYS A 92 -7.13 12.93 -5.42
CA LYS A 92 -7.43 12.19 -4.20
C LYS A 92 -8.82 11.54 -4.24
N ASN A 93 -9.75 12.10 -4.99
CA ASN A 93 -11.10 11.53 -5.06
C ASN A 93 -11.11 10.11 -5.62
N TRP A 94 -10.11 9.75 -6.42
CA TRP A 94 -10.03 8.40 -6.98
C TRP A 94 -9.40 7.40 -6.02
N ALA A 95 -8.88 7.87 -4.89
CA ALA A 95 -8.23 7.01 -3.90
C ALA A 95 -9.15 6.63 -2.75
N ILE A 96 -10.39 7.07 -2.80
CA ILE A 96 -11.34 6.82 -1.71
C ILE A 96 -12.32 5.73 -2.04
#